data_57fe5abff13edc085bb414af6bca791a
#
_entry.id   57fe5abff13edc085bb414af6bca791a
#
_cell.length_a   1.000
_cell.length_b   1.000
_cell.length_c   1.000
_cell.angle_alpha   90.00
_cell.angle_beta   90.00
_cell.angle_gamma   90.00
#
_symmetry.space_group_name_H-M   'P 1'
#
loop_
_entity.id
_entity.type
_entity.pdbx_description
1 polymer ?
#
loop_
_entity_poly.entity_id
_entity_poly.type
_entity_poly.pdbx_seq_one_letter_code
_entity_poly.pdbx_strand_id
1 'polypeptide(L)'
;TLALSAAHPPIAWSTYADVLTEFGKVVTDGWTFDFSPFNWNNNNTIIVFKYAAKPMVDLVEDTSTWSWPEAAGGEGSDPSGVQNELRNIIQNAKTLAETEVDFENFVNKVTSEHWNGMLVLNAEVPLDSLPAQLQGLAAGINPANFNAHHLGINITPVENDSGVLSLRDTSLFGLIYYEDLKDLVENGDLYQFKVLTLKVLFDNSAITNFSSKIELYVSELFGDIASLTSSSHGNNLILNGVYQKHDGQDSYVFVLNSDNIFGVGSEVLSQVEILHAEFNTIIPPDGLDPGAIIHTQFVFSGKMRFNALEGFDIFSFGTWEDGGTTNDGYLKFSNLSISMEFPQETPDAQTFKFDSSQLVLDMPGSIARPNSLYMHFPLNLVGFQVGTKDTNPGDKGYMSLTTPLNQGNLNESWYGFIFKLDLGTLGALTSDVGFKVNILAGWAPDAELYNVYTGLKMPGSKSSSTEIPIEGILKLVFKSIEMTATETPANPSTGAAATMNYVLKWRSISLSLLGYHFPPGQIDMYVFGNPGNDSRTALGWYAAYAGEEDEEKEEDEQVPILSGQ
;
A
#
# COMPACT_ATOMS: atom_id res chain seq x y z
N THR A 1 38.48 23.37 -2.93
CA THR A 1 37.84 24.49 -3.66
C THR A 1 38.74 24.92 -4.78
N LEU A 2 38.25 24.93 -6.00
CA LEU A 2 39.03 25.25 -7.21
C LEU A 2 38.37 26.40 -7.95
N ALA A 3 39.14 27.46 -8.26
CA ALA A 3 38.68 28.46 -9.20
C ALA A 3 39.41 28.30 -10.53
N LEU A 4 38.62 28.15 -11.59
CA LEU A 4 39.13 28.19 -12.96
C LEU A 4 38.95 29.63 -13.49
N SER A 5 39.99 30.43 -13.46
CA SER A 5 39.95 31.80 -13.90
C SER A 5 41.15 32.10 -14.79
N ALA A 6 40.92 32.88 -15.86
CA ALA A 6 41.98 33.31 -16.78
C ALA A 6 42.65 34.62 -16.35
N ALA A 7 42.94 34.87 -15.14
CA ALA A 7 43.71 35.95 -14.54
C ALA A 7 42.97 36.65 -13.38
N HIS A 8 43.45 36.49 -12.21
CA HIS A 8 43.03 37.05 -10.93
C HIS A 8 41.54 36.94 -10.59
N PRO A 9 41.16 36.18 -9.55
CA PRO A 9 39.78 36.20 -9.08
C PRO A 9 39.43 37.67 -8.75
N PRO A 10 38.27 38.17 -9.21
CA PRO A 10 37.87 39.56 -8.98
C PRO A 10 37.57 39.85 -7.51
N ILE A 11 37.55 38.85 -6.66
CA ILE A 11 37.23 38.89 -5.24
C ILE A 11 38.17 37.95 -4.49
N ALA A 12 38.58 38.31 -3.27
CA ALA A 12 39.42 37.45 -2.44
C ALA A 12 38.69 36.16 -2.03
N TRP A 13 39.42 35.05 -1.94
CA TRP A 13 38.86 33.73 -1.54
C TRP A 13 38.15 33.76 -0.19
N SER A 14 38.61 34.59 0.77
CA SER A 14 37.91 34.79 2.04
C SER A 14 36.48 35.29 1.86
N THR A 15 36.26 36.19 0.91
CA THR A 15 34.93 36.73 0.61
C THR A 15 34.00 35.68 0.00
N TYR A 16 34.53 34.78 -0.85
CA TYR A 16 33.70 33.65 -1.34
C TYR A 16 33.33 32.68 -0.21
N ALA A 17 34.26 32.39 0.70
CA ALA A 17 33.99 31.56 1.86
C ALA A 17 32.95 32.20 2.78
N ASP A 18 33.05 33.51 3.03
CA ASP A 18 32.11 34.28 3.86
C ASP A 18 30.71 34.30 3.23
N VAL A 19 30.62 34.54 1.93
CA VAL A 19 29.34 34.53 1.19
C VAL A 19 28.68 33.12 1.26
N LEU A 20 29.46 32.06 1.07
CA LEU A 20 28.94 30.69 1.17
C LEU A 20 28.50 30.33 2.61
N THR A 21 29.22 30.88 3.62
CA THR A 21 28.85 30.66 5.02
C THR A 21 27.58 31.42 5.42
N GLU A 22 27.38 32.63 4.90
CA GLU A 22 26.25 33.50 5.24
C GLU A 22 24.98 33.21 4.42
N PHE A 23 25.14 32.77 3.15
CA PHE A 23 24.04 32.53 2.21
C PHE A 23 24.05 31.13 1.64
N GLY A 24 24.71 30.17 2.30
CA GLY A 24 24.95 28.83 1.79
C GLY A 24 23.71 27.94 1.63
N LYS A 25 22.57 28.33 2.17
CA LYS A 25 21.31 27.58 2.05
C LYS A 25 20.52 28.04 0.84
N VAL A 26 20.28 27.11 -0.09
CA VAL A 26 19.36 27.30 -1.22
C VAL A 26 18.18 26.36 -1.06
N VAL A 27 16.97 26.90 -1.12
CA VAL A 27 15.73 26.12 -1.08
C VAL A 27 15.04 26.27 -2.44
N THR A 28 14.73 25.15 -3.06
CA THR A 28 13.99 25.10 -4.32
C THR A 28 13.07 23.90 -4.38
N ASP A 29 11.80 24.10 -4.71
CA ASP A 29 10.77 23.06 -4.80
C ASP A 29 10.80 22.06 -3.60
N GLY A 30 10.94 22.61 -2.38
CA GLY A 30 10.99 21.83 -1.14
C GLY A 30 12.34 21.18 -0.80
N TRP A 31 13.32 21.19 -1.71
CA TRP A 31 14.68 20.72 -1.47
C TRP A 31 15.52 21.80 -0.80
N THR A 32 16.34 21.40 0.17
CA THR A 32 17.26 22.29 0.87
C THR A 32 18.69 21.85 0.61
N PHE A 33 19.49 22.72 0.00
CA PHE A 33 20.91 22.49 -0.23
C PHE A 33 21.72 23.42 0.65
N ASP A 34 22.61 22.87 1.44
CA ASP A 34 23.53 23.63 2.29
C ASP A 34 24.93 23.60 1.67
N PHE A 35 25.31 24.71 1.08
CA PHE A 35 26.64 24.92 0.47
C PHE A 35 27.69 25.45 1.46
N SER A 36 27.38 25.45 2.77
CA SER A 36 28.34 25.93 3.76
C SER A 36 29.54 24.99 3.83
N PRO A 37 30.78 25.54 3.82
CA PRO A 37 32.02 24.74 3.74
C PRO A 37 32.27 23.85 4.96
N PHE A 38 31.50 24.00 6.03
CA PHE A 38 31.67 23.22 7.26
C PHE A 38 30.99 21.84 7.21
N ASN A 39 30.07 21.62 6.27
CA ASN A 39 29.36 20.37 6.13
C ASN A 39 29.99 19.40 5.12
N TRP A 40 31.10 19.79 4.50
CA TRP A 40 31.73 18.99 3.44
C TRP A 40 32.94 18.19 3.99
N ASN A 41 32.64 17.28 4.87
CA ASN A 41 33.63 16.34 5.41
C ASN A 41 34.00 15.22 4.42
N ASN A 42 33.39 15.18 3.24
CA ASN A 42 33.67 14.17 2.24
C ASN A 42 34.86 14.58 1.38
N ASN A 43 35.91 13.77 1.42
CA ASN A 43 37.17 14.01 0.67
C ASN A 43 36.99 14.04 -0.86
N ASN A 44 35.81 13.67 -1.37
CA ASN A 44 35.51 13.54 -2.79
C ASN A 44 34.74 14.76 -3.37
N THR A 45 34.32 15.72 -2.54
CA THR A 45 33.56 16.88 -3.01
C THR A 45 34.52 17.90 -3.64
N ILE A 46 34.26 18.28 -4.89
CA ILE A 46 35.02 19.27 -5.63
C ILE A 46 34.16 20.51 -5.85
N ILE A 47 34.70 21.69 -5.52
CA ILE A 47 34.05 22.97 -5.79
C ILE A 47 34.83 23.72 -6.84
N VAL A 48 34.13 24.15 -7.87
CA VAL A 48 34.70 24.91 -8.99
C VAL A 48 33.98 26.24 -9.10
N PHE A 49 34.77 27.32 -9.13
CA PHE A 49 34.30 28.63 -9.59
C PHE A 49 34.88 28.87 -10.98
N LYS A 50 34.02 28.94 -11.99
CA LYS A 50 34.44 29.29 -13.35
C LYS A 50 34.05 30.72 -13.66
N TYR A 51 35.07 31.49 -14.05
CA TYR A 51 34.91 32.85 -14.56
C TYR A 51 35.85 33.07 -15.73
N ALA A 52 35.52 32.51 -16.88
CA ALA A 52 36.37 32.55 -18.08
C ALA A 52 35.55 32.35 -19.35
N ALA A 53 35.93 33.00 -20.44
CA ALA A 53 35.34 32.82 -21.77
C ALA A 53 35.98 31.63 -22.51
N LYS A 54 36.02 30.45 -21.84
CA LYS A 54 36.50 29.17 -22.39
C LYS A 54 35.65 28.04 -21.80
N PRO A 55 35.43 26.96 -22.54
CA PRO A 55 34.79 25.77 -22.00
C PRO A 55 35.51 25.20 -20.78
N MET A 56 34.78 24.66 -19.80
CA MET A 56 35.39 24.03 -18.63
C MET A 56 36.25 22.82 -19.05
N VAL A 57 35.83 22.07 -20.05
CA VAL A 57 36.58 20.93 -20.59
C VAL A 57 37.99 21.33 -21.05
N ASP A 58 38.16 22.51 -21.63
CA ASP A 58 39.48 23.03 -22.07
C ASP A 58 40.30 23.57 -20.89
N LEU A 59 39.64 24.20 -19.92
CA LEU A 59 40.28 24.70 -18.71
C LEU A 59 40.82 23.59 -17.82
N VAL A 60 40.17 22.43 -17.80
CA VAL A 60 40.61 21.25 -17.03
C VAL A 60 41.94 20.71 -17.60
N GLU A 61 42.20 20.86 -18.90
CA GLU A 61 43.43 20.38 -19.52
C GLU A 61 44.64 21.29 -19.24
N ASP A 62 44.40 22.55 -18.86
CA ASP A 62 45.46 23.53 -18.61
C ASP A 62 45.40 24.07 -17.17
N THR A 63 46.06 23.37 -16.24
CA THR A 63 46.10 23.74 -14.81
C THR A 63 46.88 25.04 -14.53
N SER A 64 47.64 25.58 -15.50
CA SER A 64 48.31 26.85 -15.35
C SER A 64 47.37 28.05 -15.24
N THR A 65 46.13 27.85 -15.66
CA THR A 65 45.05 28.86 -15.57
C THR A 65 44.31 28.83 -14.23
N TRP A 66 44.62 27.85 -13.38
CA TRP A 66 43.91 27.65 -12.12
C TRP A 66 44.46 28.53 -11.01
N SER A 67 43.55 28.95 -10.12
CA SER A 67 43.88 29.66 -8.90
C SER A 67 43.39 28.87 -7.69
N TRP A 68 44.21 28.70 -6.69
CA TRP A 68 43.91 27.97 -5.47
C TRP A 68 43.76 28.94 -4.30
N PRO A 69 42.87 28.67 -3.33
CA PRO A 69 42.90 29.39 -2.06
C PRO A 69 44.21 29.09 -1.36
N GLU A 70 44.84 30.12 -0.79
CA GLU A 70 45.99 29.93 0.10
C GLU A 70 45.49 29.08 1.29
N ALA A 71 46.00 27.86 1.40
CA ALA A 71 45.66 27.01 2.51
C ALA A 71 46.16 27.65 3.79
N ALA A 72 45.28 27.95 4.73
CA ALA A 72 45.65 28.36 6.07
C ALA A 72 46.43 27.21 6.74
N GLY A 73 47.76 27.13 6.49
CA GLY A 73 48.67 26.21 7.14
C GLY A 73 48.70 24.75 6.70
N GLY A 74 48.11 24.39 5.57
CA GLY A 74 48.10 23.02 5.03
C GLY A 74 48.85 22.88 3.71
N GLU A 75 49.49 21.74 3.46
CA GLU A 75 50.08 21.35 2.17
C GLU A 75 49.01 21.48 1.08
N GLY A 76 49.33 22.21 0.00
CA GLY A 76 48.38 22.48 -1.09
C GLY A 76 47.82 21.18 -1.69
N SER A 77 46.54 21.21 -2.01
CA SER A 77 45.88 20.12 -2.75
C SER A 77 46.67 19.85 -4.03
N ASP A 78 46.96 18.58 -4.32
CA ASP A 78 47.64 18.18 -5.54
C ASP A 78 46.79 18.52 -6.77
N PRO A 79 47.20 19.49 -7.62
CA PRO A 79 46.41 19.84 -8.81
C PRO A 79 46.19 18.67 -9.76
N SER A 80 47.11 17.71 -9.81
CA SER A 80 47.03 16.57 -10.72
C SER A 80 45.95 15.58 -10.28
N GLY A 81 45.75 15.39 -8.99
CA GLY A 81 44.67 14.56 -8.45
C GLY A 81 43.30 15.13 -8.77
N VAL A 82 43.09 16.43 -8.49
CA VAL A 82 41.82 17.12 -8.80
C VAL A 82 41.56 17.18 -10.32
N GLN A 83 42.61 17.42 -11.13
CA GLN A 83 42.50 17.41 -12.58
C GLN A 83 42.00 16.06 -13.11
N ASN A 84 42.60 14.98 -12.63
CA ASN A 84 42.18 13.63 -13.05
C ASN A 84 40.74 13.33 -12.63
N GLU A 85 40.35 13.73 -11.43
CA GLU A 85 38.99 13.54 -10.97
C GLU A 85 37.98 14.34 -11.80
N LEU A 86 38.25 15.60 -12.10
CA LEU A 86 37.42 16.43 -12.96
C LEU A 86 37.29 15.84 -14.38
N ARG A 87 38.39 15.32 -14.95
CA ARG A 87 38.35 14.63 -16.24
C ARG A 87 37.42 13.41 -16.18
N ASN A 88 37.58 12.61 -15.13
CA ASN A 88 36.79 11.41 -14.95
C ASN A 88 35.29 11.74 -14.84
N ILE A 89 34.93 12.72 -14.02
CA ILE A 89 33.52 13.14 -13.85
C ILE A 89 32.95 13.65 -15.18
N ILE A 90 33.67 14.50 -15.90
CA ILE A 90 33.23 15.04 -17.19
C ILE A 90 33.11 13.93 -18.23
N GLN A 91 34.10 13.04 -18.31
CA GLN A 91 34.08 11.95 -19.29
C GLN A 91 32.96 10.93 -19.00
N ASN A 92 32.75 10.60 -17.73
CA ASN A 92 31.65 9.73 -17.32
C ASN A 92 30.30 10.36 -17.64
N ALA A 93 30.14 11.66 -17.36
CA ALA A 93 28.91 12.37 -17.69
C ALA A 93 28.64 12.41 -19.19
N LYS A 94 29.68 12.60 -20.04
CA LYS A 94 29.54 12.53 -21.50
C LYS A 94 29.08 11.14 -21.97
N THR A 95 29.62 10.09 -21.37
CA THR A 95 29.23 8.71 -21.70
C THR A 95 27.80 8.43 -21.27
N LEU A 96 27.43 8.85 -20.05
CA LEU A 96 26.06 8.68 -19.53
C LEU A 96 25.04 9.51 -20.34
N ALA A 97 25.38 10.68 -20.83
CA ALA A 97 24.52 11.52 -21.64
C ALA A 97 24.13 10.86 -23.01
N GLU A 98 24.85 9.83 -23.46
CA GLU A 98 24.46 9.07 -24.65
C GLU A 98 23.19 8.23 -24.44
N THR A 99 22.86 7.87 -23.19
CA THR A 99 21.72 7.02 -22.81
C THR A 99 20.78 7.65 -21.79
N GLU A 100 21.29 8.63 -21.01
CA GLU A 100 20.59 9.25 -19.89
C GLU A 100 20.49 10.77 -20.13
N VAL A 101 19.35 11.24 -20.57
CA VAL A 101 19.08 12.65 -20.90
C VAL A 101 19.36 13.61 -19.76
N ASP A 102 19.31 13.14 -18.51
CA ASP A 102 19.54 13.95 -17.31
C ASP A 102 20.96 14.52 -17.22
N PHE A 103 21.93 13.88 -17.88
CA PHE A 103 23.32 14.35 -17.95
C PHE A 103 23.58 15.39 -19.04
N GLU A 104 22.69 15.56 -20.01
CA GLU A 104 22.86 16.50 -21.13
C GLU A 104 23.03 17.95 -20.63
N ASN A 105 22.28 18.35 -19.60
CA ASN A 105 22.38 19.69 -19.03
C ASN A 105 23.80 19.98 -18.52
N PHE A 106 24.37 19.05 -17.75
CA PHE A 106 25.73 19.16 -17.26
C PHE A 106 26.75 19.23 -18.40
N VAL A 107 26.67 18.33 -19.38
CA VAL A 107 27.56 18.29 -20.54
C VAL A 107 27.49 19.61 -21.31
N ASN A 108 26.29 20.14 -21.54
CA ASN A 108 26.10 21.42 -22.21
C ASN A 108 26.78 22.59 -21.45
N LYS A 109 26.69 22.59 -20.09
CA LYS A 109 27.32 23.61 -19.26
C LYS A 109 28.85 23.52 -19.31
N VAL A 110 29.46 22.35 -19.14
CA VAL A 110 30.90 22.17 -19.10
C VAL A 110 31.57 22.34 -20.46
N THR A 111 30.84 22.17 -21.56
CA THR A 111 31.30 22.40 -22.93
C THR A 111 31.03 23.81 -23.44
N SER A 112 30.24 24.61 -22.72
CA SER A 112 29.93 25.99 -23.10
C SER A 112 31.07 26.93 -22.73
N GLU A 113 31.51 27.75 -23.67
CA GLU A 113 32.45 28.85 -23.43
C GLU A 113 31.81 29.98 -22.61
N HIS A 114 30.49 30.14 -22.68
CA HIS A 114 29.77 31.25 -22.07
C HIS A 114 29.28 30.95 -20.63
N TRP A 115 29.20 29.68 -20.23
CA TRP A 115 28.78 29.38 -18.88
C TRP A 115 29.83 29.84 -17.86
N ASN A 116 29.39 30.61 -16.86
CA ASN A 116 30.18 31.02 -15.70
C ASN A 116 29.34 30.81 -14.44
N GLY A 117 29.98 30.40 -13.35
CA GLY A 117 29.28 30.15 -12.12
C GLY A 117 30.07 29.35 -11.10
N MET A 118 29.35 28.86 -10.09
CA MET A 118 29.83 27.90 -9.11
C MET A 118 29.30 26.51 -9.46
N LEU A 119 30.13 25.49 -9.28
CA LEU A 119 29.79 24.10 -9.46
C LEU A 119 30.36 23.30 -8.29
N VAL A 120 29.52 22.49 -7.67
CA VAL A 120 29.88 21.54 -6.64
C VAL A 120 29.64 20.15 -7.21
N LEU A 121 30.66 19.32 -7.22
CA LEU A 121 30.64 17.96 -7.75
C LEU A 121 30.72 16.96 -6.61
N ASN A 122 30.00 15.86 -6.72
CA ASN A 122 29.89 14.79 -5.71
C ASN A 122 29.54 15.36 -4.32
N ALA A 123 28.57 16.27 -4.29
CA ALA A 123 28.09 16.86 -3.05
C ALA A 123 27.22 15.83 -2.29
N GLU A 124 27.54 15.62 -1.02
CA GLU A 124 26.67 14.86 -0.12
C GLU A 124 25.32 15.56 0.02
N VAL A 125 24.24 14.81 -0.12
CA VAL A 125 22.87 15.30 0.11
C VAL A 125 22.38 14.68 1.41
N PRO A 126 22.21 15.46 2.48
CA PRO A 126 21.68 14.94 3.73
C PRO A 126 20.26 14.42 3.53
N LEU A 127 19.93 13.26 4.13
CA LEU A 127 18.60 12.64 3.99
C LEU A 127 17.49 13.51 4.60
N ASP A 128 17.80 14.33 5.59
CA ASP A 128 16.87 15.29 6.19
C ASP A 128 16.61 16.53 5.29
N SER A 129 17.40 16.69 4.21
CA SER A 129 17.18 17.74 3.20
C SER A 129 16.13 17.37 2.14
N LEU A 130 15.68 16.12 2.11
CA LEU A 130 14.59 15.69 1.25
C LEU A 130 13.31 16.49 1.54
N PRO A 131 12.50 16.82 0.53
CA PRO A 131 11.16 17.38 0.75
C PRO A 131 10.34 16.51 1.70
N ALA A 132 9.47 17.12 2.51
CA ALA A 132 8.65 16.40 3.49
C ALA A 132 7.91 15.20 2.90
N GLN A 133 7.40 15.33 1.67
CA GLN A 133 6.71 14.25 0.96
C GLN A 133 7.63 13.06 0.60
N LEU A 134 8.94 13.29 0.49
CA LEU A 134 9.94 12.29 0.15
C LEU A 134 10.75 11.79 1.35
N GLN A 135 10.51 12.33 2.55
CA GLN A 135 11.22 11.91 3.76
C GLN A 135 11.11 10.39 4.01
N GLY A 136 10.01 9.79 3.61
CA GLY A 136 9.82 8.33 3.66
C GLY A 136 10.83 7.53 2.85
N LEU A 137 11.45 8.11 1.83
CA LEU A 137 12.47 7.44 1.02
C LEU A 137 13.79 7.26 1.78
N ALA A 138 14.04 8.09 2.81
CA ALA A 138 15.27 8.04 3.58
C ALA A 138 15.57 6.64 4.15
N ALA A 139 14.53 5.90 4.56
CA ALA A 139 14.68 4.54 5.07
C ALA A 139 15.21 3.52 4.05
N GLY A 140 15.02 3.78 2.76
CA GLY A 140 15.45 2.87 1.68
C GLY A 140 16.71 3.33 0.95
N ILE A 141 17.29 4.48 1.31
CA ILE A 141 18.47 5.06 0.67
C ILE A 141 19.72 4.72 1.49
N ASN A 142 20.74 4.19 0.82
CA ASN A 142 22.06 4.05 1.44
C ASN A 142 22.77 5.41 1.47
N PRO A 143 22.94 6.06 2.64
CA PRO A 143 23.49 7.41 2.73
C PRO A 143 24.92 7.51 2.19
N ALA A 144 25.71 6.44 2.24
CA ALA A 144 27.09 6.43 1.74
C ALA A 144 27.18 6.65 0.21
N ASN A 145 26.09 6.39 -0.52
CA ASN A 145 26.01 6.50 -1.97
C ASN A 145 25.05 7.62 -2.43
N PHE A 146 24.44 8.33 -1.49
CA PHE A 146 23.46 9.36 -1.82
C PHE A 146 24.13 10.72 -1.99
N ASN A 147 24.46 11.05 -3.24
CA ASN A 147 25.18 12.26 -3.58
C ASN A 147 24.52 12.96 -4.77
N ALA A 148 24.65 14.28 -4.82
CA ALA A 148 24.43 15.02 -6.05
C ALA A 148 25.65 14.84 -6.95
N HIS A 149 25.44 14.35 -8.17
CA HIS A 149 26.50 14.33 -9.19
C HIS A 149 27.06 15.74 -9.39
N HIS A 150 26.20 16.73 -9.50
CA HIS A 150 26.54 18.13 -9.53
C HIS A 150 25.43 19.01 -9.00
N LEU A 151 25.80 20.10 -8.36
CA LEU A 151 24.94 21.23 -8.02
C LEU A 151 25.66 22.49 -8.42
N GLY A 152 24.98 23.44 -9.04
CA GLY A 152 25.61 24.65 -9.48
C GLY A 152 24.72 25.88 -9.45
N ILE A 153 25.35 27.04 -9.40
CA ILE A 153 24.69 28.34 -9.52
C ILE A 153 25.21 28.99 -10.78
N ASN A 154 24.29 29.30 -11.68
CA ASN A 154 24.63 30.03 -12.91
C ASN A 154 24.78 31.51 -12.60
N ILE A 155 25.94 32.09 -12.94
CA ILE A 155 26.23 33.52 -12.80
C ILE A 155 26.53 34.12 -14.18
N THR A 156 25.98 33.56 -15.23
CA THR A 156 26.22 34.03 -16.60
C THR A 156 25.53 35.37 -16.82
N PRO A 157 26.25 36.42 -17.25
CA PRO A 157 25.63 37.69 -17.60
C PRO A 157 24.70 37.50 -18.81
N VAL A 158 23.50 38.04 -18.72
CA VAL A 158 22.56 38.09 -19.85
C VAL A 158 22.59 39.50 -20.44
N GLU A 159 22.81 39.60 -21.74
CA GLU A 159 22.74 40.86 -22.47
C GLU A 159 21.24 41.24 -22.63
N ASN A 160 20.87 42.43 -22.15
CA ASN A 160 19.51 42.93 -22.36
C ASN A 160 19.37 43.55 -23.77
N ASP A 161 18.14 43.90 -24.17
CA ASP A 161 17.82 44.49 -25.49
C ASP A 161 18.60 45.81 -25.78
N SER A 162 19.27 46.39 -24.79
CA SER A 162 20.07 47.60 -24.90
C SER A 162 21.59 47.32 -24.96
N GLY A 163 22.00 46.04 -25.05
CA GLY A 163 23.40 45.64 -25.07
C GLY A 163 24.10 45.75 -23.69
N VAL A 164 23.35 45.90 -22.61
CA VAL A 164 23.90 45.99 -21.25
C VAL A 164 23.86 44.60 -20.61
N LEU A 165 25.04 44.11 -20.20
CA LEU A 165 25.15 42.86 -19.44
C LEU A 165 24.56 43.06 -18.04
N SER A 166 23.56 42.29 -17.69
CA SER A 166 22.99 42.25 -16.35
C SER A 166 23.08 40.85 -15.77
N LEU A 167 23.41 40.74 -14.49
CA LEU A 167 23.36 39.49 -13.72
C LEU A 167 21.89 39.21 -13.35
N ARG A 168 21.06 38.82 -14.32
CA ARG A 168 19.66 38.59 -14.06
C ARG A 168 19.30 37.17 -13.61
N ASP A 169 20.19 36.22 -13.87
CA ASP A 169 19.88 34.80 -13.59
C ASP A 169 20.93 34.14 -12.72
N THR A 170 20.80 34.34 -11.40
CA THR A 170 21.38 33.40 -10.45
C THR A 170 20.38 32.23 -10.36
N SER A 171 20.58 31.22 -11.16
CA SER A 171 19.69 30.04 -11.16
C SER A 171 20.45 28.82 -10.67
N LEU A 172 19.78 28.05 -9.80
CA LEU A 172 20.24 26.73 -9.41
C LEU A 172 20.04 25.75 -10.56
N PHE A 173 21.04 24.92 -10.81
CA PHE A 173 20.95 23.74 -11.65
C PHE A 173 21.68 22.60 -10.97
N GLY A 174 21.32 21.35 -11.31
CA GLY A 174 22.00 20.20 -10.73
C GLY A 174 21.28 18.89 -10.97
N LEU A 175 21.97 17.81 -10.63
CA LEU A 175 21.45 16.44 -10.74
C LEU A 175 21.78 15.68 -9.46
N ILE A 176 20.77 15.28 -8.73
CA ILE A 176 20.86 14.21 -7.76
C ILE A 176 20.72 12.91 -8.54
N TYR A 177 21.69 12.02 -8.39
CA TYR A 177 21.70 10.73 -9.06
C TYR A 177 22.07 9.65 -8.07
N TYR A 178 21.07 8.85 -7.70
CA TYR A 178 21.23 7.70 -6.81
C TYR A 178 20.81 6.43 -7.52
N GLU A 179 21.61 5.40 -7.39
CA GLU A 179 21.32 4.07 -7.92
C GLU A 179 21.91 3.00 -7.00
N ASP A 180 21.07 2.06 -6.58
CA ASP A 180 21.47 0.84 -5.88
C ASP A 180 20.60 -0.32 -6.36
N LEU A 181 21.04 -0.96 -7.44
CA LEU A 181 20.34 -2.07 -8.10
C LEU A 181 20.64 -3.44 -7.50
N LYS A 182 21.32 -3.50 -6.34
CA LYS A 182 21.52 -4.79 -5.67
C LYS A 182 20.16 -5.29 -5.18
N ASP A 183 19.87 -6.54 -5.47
CA ASP A 183 18.64 -7.19 -5.00
C ASP A 183 18.55 -7.16 -3.47
N LEU A 184 17.34 -6.98 -2.94
CA LEU A 184 17.06 -7.23 -1.54
C LEU A 184 17.32 -8.71 -1.25
N VAL A 185 18.11 -8.96 -0.20
CA VAL A 185 18.41 -10.32 0.24
C VAL A 185 17.37 -10.72 1.29
N GLU A 186 16.75 -11.87 1.09
CA GLU A 186 15.87 -12.47 2.10
C GLU A 186 16.68 -12.69 3.40
N ASN A 187 16.35 -11.95 4.43
CA ASN A 187 17.02 -11.99 5.74
C ASN A 187 16.12 -12.55 6.85
N GLY A 188 14.88 -12.97 6.49
CA GLY A 188 13.87 -13.47 7.42
C GLY A 188 12.90 -12.38 7.92
N ASP A 189 13.07 -11.14 7.50
CA ASP A 189 12.10 -10.08 7.80
C ASP A 189 10.83 -10.27 6.95
N LEU A 190 9.68 -9.93 7.53
CA LEU A 190 8.39 -10.03 6.84
C LEU A 190 8.26 -8.98 5.72
N TYR A 191 8.87 -7.82 5.94
CA TYR A 191 8.86 -6.70 5.00
C TYR A 191 10.22 -6.03 4.96
N GLN A 192 10.62 -5.58 3.78
CA GLN A 192 11.83 -4.78 3.58
C GLN A 192 11.55 -3.68 2.56
N PHE A 193 12.19 -2.55 2.72
CA PHE A 193 12.02 -1.40 1.83
C PHE A 193 13.38 -0.93 1.31
N LYS A 194 13.43 -0.56 0.03
CA LYS A 194 14.62 -0.05 -0.61
C LYS A 194 14.27 0.96 -1.71
N VAL A 195 15.10 1.97 -1.85
CA VAL A 195 15.12 2.84 -3.03
C VAL A 195 16.14 2.29 -4.01
N LEU A 196 15.69 1.91 -5.19
CA LEU A 196 16.55 1.40 -6.27
C LEU A 196 17.19 2.53 -7.06
N THR A 197 16.40 3.56 -7.36
CA THR A 197 16.88 4.76 -8.07
C THR A 197 16.17 6.00 -7.56
N LEU A 198 16.90 7.12 -7.52
CA LEU A 198 16.34 8.44 -7.32
C LEU A 198 17.12 9.44 -8.16
N LYS A 199 16.47 10.02 -9.17
CA LYS A 199 17.05 10.99 -10.08
C LYS A 199 16.23 12.26 -10.02
N VAL A 200 16.87 13.40 -9.72
CA VAL A 200 16.21 14.71 -9.68
C VAL A 200 17.06 15.71 -10.42
N LEU A 201 16.55 16.22 -11.53
CA LEU A 201 17.19 17.22 -12.35
C LEU A 201 16.60 18.60 -12.04
N PHE A 202 17.46 19.51 -11.66
CA PHE A 202 17.14 20.91 -11.45
C PHE A 202 17.70 21.76 -12.60
N ASP A 203 16.91 22.66 -13.11
CA ASP A 203 17.35 23.72 -14.00
C ASP A 203 16.52 24.98 -13.75
N ASN A 204 17.16 26.15 -13.85
CA ASN A 204 16.53 27.44 -13.57
C ASN A 204 15.78 27.49 -12.21
N SER A 205 16.37 26.90 -11.18
CA SER A 205 15.83 26.81 -9.82
C SER A 205 14.47 26.10 -9.73
N ALA A 206 14.23 25.14 -10.60
CA ALA A 206 13.03 24.32 -10.60
C ALA A 206 13.37 22.86 -10.94
N ILE A 207 12.55 21.93 -10.46
CA ILE A 207 12.63 20.53 -10.88
C ILE A 207 12.12 20.43 -12.32
N THR A 208 12.98 19.95 -13.22
CA THR A 208 12.65 19.73 -14.64
C THR A 208 12.45 18.26 -14.97
N ASN A 209 13.09 17.37 -14.21
CA ASN A 209 12.86 15.95 -14.31
C ASN A 209 12.97 15.29 -12.94
N PHE A 210 12.12 14.30 -12.70
CA PHE A 210 12.14 13.45 -11.50
C PHE A 210 11.78 12.04 -11.91
N SER A 211 12.58 11.08 -11.48
CA SER A 211 12.24 9.67 -11.56
C SER A 211 12.80 8.92 -10.35
N SER A 212 12.02 7.98 -9.85
CA SER A 212 12.44 7.10 -8.76
C SER A 212 11.88 5.71 -8.98
N LYS A 213 12.58 4.71 -8.49
CA LYS A 213 12.08 3.35 -8.32
C LYS A 213 12.29 2.93 -6.89
N ILE A 214 11.23 2.43 -6.28
CA ILE A 214 11.26 1.89 -4.93
C ILE A 214 10.81 0.44 -4.95
N GLU A 215 11.31 -0.33 -4.03
CA GLU A 215 11.06 -1.76 -3.90
C GLU A 215 10.56 -2.06 -2.50
N LEU A 216 9.42 -2.76 -2.41
CA LEU A 216 8.87 -3.30 -1.17
C LEU A 216 8.85 -4.82 -1.26
N TYR A 217 9.61 -5.49 -0.40
CA TYR A 217 9.53 -6.93 -0.19
C TYR A 217 8.36 -7.27 0.72
N VAL A 218 7.56 -8.27 0.34
CA VAL A 218 6.39 -8.74 1.09
C VAL A 218 6.42 -10.25 1.16
N SER A 219 6.61 -10.81 2.35
CA SER A 219 6.60 -12.26 2.58
C SER A 219 5.40 -12.74 3.39
N GLU A 220 4.59 -11.83 3.94
CA GLU A 220 3.40 -12.15 4.70
C GLU A 220 2.23 -11.25 4.32
N LEU A 221 1.05 -11.84 4.15
CA LEU A 221 -0.23 -11.14 3.99
C LEU A 221 -1.29 -11.84 4.83
N PHE A 222 -2.05 -11.07 5.59
CA PHE A 222 -3.09 -11.60 6.50
C PHE A 222 -2.58 -12.67 7.47
N GLY A 223 -1.32 -12.53 7.93
CA GLY A 223 -0.70 -13.47 8.87
C GLY A 223 -0.17 -14.77 8.26
N ASP A 224 -0.34 -14.98 6.95
CA ASP A 224 0.12 -16.16 6.23
C ASP A 224 1.28 -15.82 5.29
N ILE A 225 2.14 -16.79 5.06
CA ILE A 225 3.24 -16.67 4.11
C ILE A 225 2.68 -16.35 2.73
N ALA A 226 3.16 -15.28 2.13
CA ALA A 226 2.78 -14.85 0.79
C ALA A 226 3.99 -14.92 -0.14
N SER A 227 3.76 -15.39 -1.37
CA SER A 227 4.79 -15.44 -2.40
C SER A 227 4.26 -14.93 -3.74
N LEU A 228 5.05 -14.07 -4.39
CA LEU A 228 4.70 -13.49 -5.68
C LEU A 228 4.82 -14.55 -6.79
N THR A 229 3.71 -14.86 -7.44
CA THR A 229 3.63 -15.94 -8.45
C THR A 229 3.96 -15.46 -9.86
N SER A 230 3.93 -14.15 -10.11
CA SER A 230 4.01 -13.55 -11.45
C SER A 230 5.33 -12.83 -11.74
N SER A 231 6.28 -12.77 -10.78
CA SER A 231 7.49 -11.96 -10.91
C SER A 231 8.76 -12.80 -11.10
N SER A 232 9.67 -12.27 -11.91
CA SER A 232 11.07 -12.74 -12.00
C SER A 232 11.96 -12.14 -10.89
N HIS A 233 11.42 -11.24 -10.06
CA HIS A 233 12.15 -10.48 -9.04
C HIS A 233 11.85 -10.92 -7.59
N GLY A 234 11.43 -12.17 -7.38
CA GLY A 234 11.07 -12.65 -6.03
C GLY A 234 9.78 -11.99 -5.52
N ASN A 235 9.68 -11.75 -4.22
CA ASN A 235 8.49 -11.20 -3.55
C ASN A 235 8.46 -9.66 -3.53
N ASN A 236 9.04 -9.01 -4.52
CA ASN A 236 9.24 -7.57 -4.54
C ASN A 236 8.20 -6.83 -5.38
N LEU A 237 7.53 -5.88 -4.78
CA LEU A 237 6.69 -4.89 -5.45
C LEU A 237 7.54 -3.69 -5.86
N ILE A 238 7.53 -3.36 -7.15
CA ILE A 238 8.29 -2.21 -7.67
C ILE A 238 7.33 -1.10 -8.06
N LEU A 239 7.49 0.06 -7.43
CA LEU A 239 6.74 1.27 -7.74
C LEU A 239 7.66 2.29 -8.41
N ASN A 240 7.12 3.00 -9.42
CA ASN A 240 7.81 4.11 -10.06
C ASN A 240 7.27 5.43 -9.55
N GLY A 241 8.18 6.30 -9.14
CA GLY A 241 7.90 7.65 -8.71
C GLY A 241 7.90 8.61 -9.88
N VAL A 242 6.91 9.48 -9.91
CA VAL A 242 6.81 10.60 -10.84
C VAL A 242 6.51 11.88 -10.08
N TYR A 243 7.01 13.00 -10.60
CA TYR A 243 6.75 14.33 -10.08
C TYR A 243 5.73 15.05 -10.94
N GLN A 244 4.81 15.73 -10.29
CA GLN A 244 3.81 16.59 -10.92
C GLN A 244 3.69 17.89 -10.13
N LYS A 245 3.52 19.00 -10.83
CA LYS A 245 3.19 20.28 -10.20
C LYS A 245 1.76 20.63 -10.54
N HIS A 246 0.88 20.67 -9.52
CA HIS A 246 -0.53 21.00 -9.68
C HIS A 246 -0.87 22.23 -8.84
N ASP A 247 -1.45 23.28 -9.47
CA ASP A 247 -1.80 24.56 -8.81
C ASP A 247 -0.65 25.18 -7.99
N GLY A 248 0.58 24.99 -8.47
CA GLY A 248 1.79 25.51 -7.80
C GLY A 248 2.27 24.67 -6.61
N GLN A 249 1.62 23.56 -6.31
CA GLN A 249 2.05 22.61 -5.29
C GLN A 249 2.79 21.43 -5.92
N ASP A 250 3.90 21.03 -5.31
CA ASP A 250 4.67 19.88 -5.70
C ASP A 250 3.99 18.60 -5.22
N SER A 251 3.93 17.58 -6.06
CA SER A 251 3.37 16.28 -5.75
C SER A 251 4.25 15.17 -6.31
N TYR A 252 4.61 14.23 -5.46
CA TYR A 252 5.36 13.02 -5.81
C TYR A 252 4.44 11.82 -5.68
N VAL A 253 4.23 11.11 -6.77
CA VAL A 253 3.30 9.98 -6.83
C VAL A 253 4.07 8.72 -7.20
N PHE A 254 3.92 7.66 -6.40
CA PHE A 254 4.53 6.36 -6.66
C PHE A 254 3.44 5.39 -7.07
N VAL A 255 3.60 4.77 -8.23
CA VAL A 255 2.60 3.88 -8.81
C VAL A 255 3.21 2.53 -9.21
N LEU A 256 2.40 1.50 -9.12
CA LEU A 256 2.74 0.16 -9.55
C LEU A 256 2.64 0.03 -11.08
N ASN A 257 3.61 -0.63 -11.71
CA ASN A 257 3.67 -0.76 -13.17
C ASN A 257 3.06 -2.05 -13.73
N SER A 258 2.81 -3.03 -12.88
CA SER A 258 2.33 -4.35 -13.31
C SER A 258 1.44 -4.97 -12.25
N ASP A 259 0.56 -5.87 -12.68
CA ASP A 259 -0.23 -6.69 -11.76
C ASP A 259 0.68 -7.64 -11.00
N ASN A 260 0.51 -7.71 -9.69
CA ASN A 260 1.30 -8.53 -8.79
C ASN A 260 0.38 -9.48 -8.04
N ILE A 261 0.54 -10.77 -8.29
CA ILE A 261 -0.31 -11.82 -7.73
C ILE A 261 0.49 -12.57 -6.67
N PHE A 262 0.09 -12.42 -5.42
CA PHE A 262 0.60 -13.20 -4.30
C PHE A 262 -0.25 -14.45 -4.11
N GLY A 263 0.39 -15.62 -4.21
CA GLY A 263 -0.15 -16.85 -3.64
C GLY A 263 0.02 -16.80 -2.12
N VAL A 264 -1.05 -17.09 -1.40
CA VAL A 264 -1.05 -17.12 0.08
C VAL A 264 -1.08 -18.57 0.53
N GLY A 265 -0.26 -18.92 1.52
CA GLY A 265 -0.14 -20.28 2.03
C GLY A 265 -1.33 -20.78 2.83
N SER A 266 -2.39 -20.00 2.96
CA SER A 266 -3.59 -20.31 3.71
C SER A 266 -4.52 -21.25 2.96
N GLU A 267 -5.13 -22.17 3.69
CA GLU A 267 -6.22 -23.02 3.19
C GLU A 267 -7.50 -22.24 2.87
N VAL A 268 -7.65 -21.04 3.43
CA VAL A 268 -8.82 -20.16 3.24
C VAL A 268 -8.56 -19.12 2.17
N LEU A 269 -7.56 -18.26 2.36
CA LEU A 269 -7.19 -17.20 1.42
C LEU A 269 -6.14 -17.75 0.44
N SER A 270 -6.48 -17.88 -0.83
CA SER A 270 -5.60 -18.47 -1.83
C SER A 270 -4.70 -17.47 -2.54
N GLN A 271 -5.23 -16.27 -2.81
CA GLN A 271 -4.50 -15.25 -3.58
C GLN A 271 -4.88 -13.83 -3.17
N VAL A 272 -3.89 -12.95 -3.23
CA VAL A 272 -4.07 -11.50 -3.19
C VAL A 272 -3.40 -10.89 -4.41
N GLU A 273 -4.17 -10.29 -5.29
CA GLU A 273 -3.70 -9.60 -6.49
C GLU A 273 -3.68 -8.10 -6.22
N ILE A 274 -2.51 -7.49 -6.26
CA ILE A 274 -2.33 -6.06 -6.11
C ILE A 274 -2.36 -5.41 -7.50
N LEU A 275 -3.40 -4.65 -7.77
CA LEU A 275 -3.60 -3.94 -9.05
C LEU A 275 -3.11 -2.50 -8.97
N HIS A 276 -3.15 -1.92 -7.79
CA HIS A 276 -2.73 -0.54 -7.56
C HIS A 276 -2.03 -0.45 -6.21
N ALA A 277 -0.93 0.26 -6.17
CA ALA A 277 -0.20 0.57 -4.96
C ALA A 277 0.24 2.03 -4.98
N GLU A 278 0.11 2.70 -3.85
CA GLU A 278 0.60 4.05 -3.60
C GLU A 278 1.56 4.03 -2.42
N PHE A 279 2.59 4.85 -2.46
CA PHE A 279 3.48 5.11 -1.35
C PHE A 279 3.36 6.57 -0.93
N ASN A 280 3.08 6.81 0.34
CA ASN A 280 2.83 8.14 0.88
C ASN A 280 3.60 8.35 2.19
N THR A 281 4.23 9.52 2.33
CA THR A 281 4.71 10.03 3.62
C THR A 281 3.58 10.77 4.32
N ILE A 282 3.31 10.42 5.56
CA ILE A 282 2.26 11.06 6.37
C ILE A 282 2.85 12.31 7.01
N ILE A 283 2.44 13.47 6.53
CA ILE A 283 2.92 14.77 7.03
C ILE A 283 1.88 15.34 8.00
N PRO A 284 2.27 15.62 9.27
CA PRO A 284 1.39 16.31 10.21
C PRO A 284 0.99 17.70 9.71
N PRO A 285 -0.15 18.26 10.12
CA PRO A 285 -0.59 19.59 9.71
C PRO A 285 0.40 20.71 10.02
N ASP A 286 1.18 20.56 11.09
CA ASP A 286 2.19 21.52 11.54
C ASP A 286 3.57 21.30 10.87
N GLY A 287 3.66 20.32 9.95
CA GLY A 287 4.92 19.91 9.31
C GLY A 287 5.67 18.82 10.08
N LEU A 288 6.87 18.49 9.62
CA LEU A 288 7.77 17.55 10.30
C LEU A 288 8.75 18.35 11.17
N ASP A 289 8.78 18.03 12.45
CA ASP A 289 9.81 18.57 13.37
C ASP A 289 11.16 17.87 13.12
N PRO A 290 12.29 18.56 13.33
CA PRO A 290 13.60 17.92 13.30
C PRO A 290 13.68 16.77 14.34
N GLY A 291 14.13 15.59 13.89
CA GLY A 291 14.22 14.39 14.74
C GLY A 291 12.89 13.69 14.97
N ALA A 292 11.83 14.02 14.20
CA ALA A 292 10.53 13.35 14.30
C ALA A 292 10.61 11.87 13.89
N ILE A 293 9.61 11.11 14.32
CA ILE A 293 9.35 9.79 13.74
C ILE A 293 8.66 10.01 12.40
N ILE A 294 9.25 9.50 11.35
CA ILE A 294 8.68 9.52 10.01
C ILE A 294 7.71 8.36 9.87
N HIS A 295 6.48 8.69 9.49
CA HIS A 295 5.43 7.72 9.21
C HIS A 295 5.16 7.67 7.71
N THR A 296 5.20 6.46 7.17
CA THR A 296 4.88 6.22 5.76
C THR A 296 3.92 5.06 5.62
N GLN A 297 3.28 4.97 4.48
CA GLN A 297 2.41 3.83 4.19
C GLN A 297 2.41 3.48 2.71
N PHE A 298 2.35 2.19 2.45
CA PHE A 298 1.95 1.62 1.18
C PHE A 298 0.47 1.30 1.26
N VAL A 299 -0.32 1.82 0.32
CA VAL A 299 -1.77 1.59 0.26
C VAL A 299 -2.09 0.80 -1.00
N PHE A 300 -2.75 -0.33 -0.83
CA PHE A 300 -3.03 -1.28 -1.90
C PHE A 300 -4.51 -1.35 -2.23
N SER A 301 -4.78 -1.55 -3.52
CA SER A 301 -6.09 -1.95 -4.03
C SER A 301 -5.94 -3.12 -4.99
N GLY A 302 -6.93 -4.02 -4.99
CA GLY A 302 -6.81 -5.22 -5.80
C GLY A 302 -7.97 -6.20 -5.63
N LYS A 303 -7.63 -7.48 -5.74
CA LYS A 303 -8.58 -8.60 -5.65
C LYS A 303 -8.07 -9.64 -4.67
N MET A 304 -8.98 -10.24 -3.91
CA MET A 304 -8.73 -11.41 -3.06
C MET A 304 -9.50 -12.60 -3.59
N ARG A 305 -8.88 -13.79 -3.53
CA ARG A 305 -9.51 -15.05 -3.90
C ARG A 305 -9.40 -16.04 -2.74
N PHE A 306 -10.50 -16.71 -2.47
CA PHE A 306 -10.64 -17.68 -1.39
C PHE A 306 -10.86 -19.07 -1.95
N ASN A 307 -10.38 -20.08 -1.25
CA ASN A 307 -10.66 -21.46 -1.56
C ASN A 307 -12.13 -21.79 -1.27
N ALA A 308 -12.73 -22.67 -2.07
CA ALA A 308 -13.97 -23.31 -1.72
C ALA A 308 -13.68 -24.39 -0.68
N LEU A 309 -14.28 -24.30 0.49
CA LEU A 309 -14.15 -25.31 1.53
C LEU A 309 -15.14 -26.46 1.25
N GLU A 310 -14.73 -27.69 1.53
CA GLU A 310 -15.53 -28.88 1.20
C GLU A 310 -16.98 -28.80 1.68
N GLY A 311 -17.91 -28.83 0.71
CA GLY A 311 -19.35 -28.87 0.98
C GLY A 311 -19.96 -27.60 1.57
N PHE A 312 -19.18 -26.52 1.75
CA PHE A 312 -19.70 -25.28 2.35
C PHE A 312 -18.88 -24.06 1.92
N ASP A 313 -19.27 -23.42 0.83
CA ASP A 313 -18.55 -22.26 0.30
C ASP A 313 -19.01 -20.95 0.94
N ILE A 314 -18.53 -20.70 2.18
CA ILE A 314 -18.89 -19.50 2.94
C ILE A 314 -18.18 -18.25 2.47
N PHE A 315 -16.94 -18.36 1.96
CA PHE A 315 -16.16 -17.20 1.51
C PHE A 315 -16.54 -16.72 0.12
N SER A 316 -17.19 -17.56 -0.66
CA SER A 316 -17.93 -17.20 -1.90
C SER A 316 -17.12 -16.62 -3.06
N PHE A 317 -15.93 -16.08 -2.84
CA PHE A 317 -15.15 -15.35 -3.84
C PHE A 317 -13.85 -16.10 -4.18
N GLY A 318 -13.77 -16.64 -5.38
CA GLY A 318 -12.61 -17.39 -5.85
C GLY A 318 -12.90 -18.07 -7.17
N THR A 319 -11.91 -18.68 -7.78
CA THR A 319 -12.05 -19.40 -9.05
C THR A 319 -12.98 -20.61 -8.92
N TRP A 320 -13.63 -21.00 -10.02
CA TRP A 320 -14.43 -22.21 -10.10
C TRP A 320 -14.34 -22.84 -11.49
N GLU A 321 -14.56 -24.14 -11.56
CA GLU A 321 -14.58 -24.88 -12.83
C GLU A 321 -16.04 -25.07 -13.30
N ASP A 322 -16.28 -24.76 -14.57
CA ASP A 322 -17.54 -25.03 -15.24
C ASP A 322 -17.30 -25.60 -16.64
N GLY A 323 -17.76 -26.83 -16.88
CA GLY A 323 -17.62 -27.52 -18.17
C GLY A 323 -16.17 -27.64 -18.67
N GLY A 324 -15.18 -27.66 -17.78
CA GLY A 324 -13.74 -27.70 -18.10
C GLY A 324 -13.15 -26.32 -18.38
N THR A 325 -13.88 -25.25 -18.07
CA THR A 325 -13.38 -23.86 -18.14
C THR A 325 -13.21 -23.31 -16.72
N THR A 326 -12.03 -22.79 -16.43
CA THR A 326 -11.78 -22.07 -15.17
C THR A 326 -12.34 -20.66 -15.30
N ASN A 327 -13.26 -20.31 -14.42
CA ASN A 327 -13.85 -18.99 -14.30
C ASN A 327 -13.20 -18.22 -13.16
N ASP A 328 -13.10 -16.90 -13.30
CA ASP A 328 -12.39 -16.02 -12.37
C ASP A 328 -13.36 -15.26 -11.47
N GLY A 329 -13.55 -15.78 -10.24
CA GLY A 329 -14.25 -15.08 -9.17
C GLY A 329 -13.26 -14.41 -8.21
N TYR A 330 -13.66 -13.27 -7.66
CA TYR A 330 -12.83 -12.50 -6.74
C TYR A 330 -13.62 -11.49 -5.92
N LEU A 331 -13.09 -11.11 -4.79
CA LEU A 331 -13.56 -9.99 -3.99
C LEU A 331 -12.61 -8.79 -4.19
N LYS A 332 -13.16 -7.69 -4.67
CA LYS A 332 -12.41 -6.45 -4.87
C LYS A 332 -12.24 -5.69 -3.58
N PHE A 333 -11.05 -5.13 -3.37
CA PHE A 333 -10.74 -4.37 -2.18
C PHE A 333 -9.94 -3.10 -2.48
N SER A 334 -9.93 -2.17 -1.51
CA SER A 334 -9.05 -1.01 -1.43
C SER A 334 -8.66 -0.73 0.02
N ASN A 335 -7.69 0.16 0.23
CA ASN A 335 -7.19 0.57 1.54
C ASN A 335 -6.61 -0.55 2.41
N LEU A 336 -6.03 -1.59 1.79
CA LEU A 336 -5.11 -2.47 2.50
C LEU A 336 -3.77 -1.75 2.62
N SER A 337 -3.14 -1.75 3.79
CA SER A 337 -1.89 -1.01 3.93
C SER A 337 -0.79 -1.76 4.67
N ILE A 338 0.44 -1.41 4.32
CA ILE A 338 1.64 -1.70 5.10
C ILE A 338 2.24 -0.35 5.49
N SER A 339 2.21 -0.03 6.77
CA SER A 339 2.84 1.17 7.31
C SER A 339 4.30 0.89 7.69
N MET A 340 5.14 1.90 7.55
CA MET A 340 6.53 1.89 7.96
C MET A 340 6.81 3.13 8.80
N GLU A 341 7.52 2.96 9.91
CA GLU A 341 7.90 4.01 10.84
C GLU A 341 9.39 3.92 11.14
N PHE A 342 10.06 5.07 11.21
CA PHE A 342 11.46 5.15 11.60
C PHE A 342 11.81 6.53 12.15
N PRO A 343 12.81 6.64 13.07
CA PRO A 343 13.33 7.94 13.49
C PRO A 343 14.11 8.60 12.36
N GLN A 344 13.91 9.88 12.11
CA GLN A 344 14.58 10.63 11.05
C GLN A 344 16.11 10.55 11.15
N GLU A 345 16.65 10.51 12.38
CA GLU A 345 18.11 10.43 12.63
C GLU A 345 18.70 9.03 12.37
N THR A 346 17.87 7.99 12.41
CA THR A 346 18.28 6.59 12.22
C THR A 346 17.33 5.87 11.27
N PRO A 347 17.36 6.20 9.96
CA PRO A 347 16.42 5.63 8.98
C PRO A 347 16.48 4.10 8.86
N ASP A 348 17.62 3.49 9.20
CA ASP A 348 17.79 2.03 9.19
C ASP A 348 16.99 1.30 10.28
N ALA A 349 16.51 2.03 11.32
CA ALA A 349 15.71 1.47 12.40
C ALA A 349 14.20 1.43 12.04
N GLN A 350 13.89 1.02 10.84
CA GLN A 350 12.52 0.95 10.32
C GLN A 350 11.73 -0.22 10.93
N THR A 351 10.48 0.04 11.23
CA THR A 351 9.51 -0.95 11.68
C THR A 351 8.30 -0.99 10.77
N PHE A 352 7.80 -2.19 10.48
CA PHE A 352 6.66 -2.38 9.59
C PHE A 352 5.45 -2.90 10.35
N LYS A 353 4.26 -2.52 9.87
CA LYS A 353 3.00 -3.03 10.36
C LYS A 353 2.01 -3.23 9.20
N PHE A 354 1.52 -4.45 9.07
CA PHE A 354 0.39 -4.75 8.20
C PHE A 354 -0.91 -4.24 8.84
N ASP A 355 -1.72 -3.51 8.09
CA ASP A 355 -3.00 -2.97 8.58
C ASP A 355 -4.11 -3.21 7.54
N SER A 356 -5.07 -4.04 7.93
CA SER A 356 -6.31 -4.30 7.19
C SER A 356 -7.54 -3.70 7.87
N SER A 357 -7.38 -2.89 8.92
CA SER A 357 -8.49 -2.32 9.69
C SER A 357 -9.33 -1.32 8.88
N GLN A 358 -8.71 -0.69 7.88
CA GLN A 358 -9.34 0.28 6.97
C GLN A 358 -9.73 -0.34 5.62
N LEU A 359 -9.64 -1.66 5.50
CA LEU A 359 -9.99 -2.37 4.27
C LEU A 359 -11.43 -2.06 3.84
N VAL A 360 -11.59 -1.62 2.61
CA VAL A 360 -12.88 -1.36 1.98
C VAL A 360 -13.13 -2.43 0.93
N LEU A 361 -14.30 -3.05 0.97
CA LEU A 361 -14.72 -4.10 0.05
C LEU A 361 -15.68 -3.52 -1.00
N ASP A 362 -15.34 -3.71 -2.28
CA ASP A 362 -16.12 -3.22 -3.43
C ASP A 362 -16.98 -4.37 -3.99
N MET A 363 -18.20 -4.53 -3.47
CA MET A 363 -19.13 -5.57 -3.90
C MET A 363 -19.59 -5.45 -5.35
N PRO A 364 -20.01 -4.25 -5.84
CA PRO A 364 -20.38 -4.08 -7.24
C PRO A 364 -19.29 -4.48 -8.24
N GLY A 365 -18.02 -4.37 -7.83
CA GLY A 365 -16.87 -4.77 -8.66
C GLY A 365 -16.40 -6.21 -8.44
N SER A 366 -17.10 -7.01 -7.63
CA SER A 366 -16.70 -8.37 -7.25
C SER A 366 -17.52 -9.43 -7.98
N ILE A 367 -16.98 -10.65 -8.09
CA ILE A 367 -17.63 -11.80 -8.73
C ILE A 367 -17.60 -12.98 -7.74
N ALA A 368 -18.78 -13.42 -7.31
CA ALA A 368 -18.93 -14.58 -6.44
C ALA A 368 -19.10 -15.88 -7.24
N ARG A 369 -18.74 -17.02 -6.62
CA ARG A 369 -18.98 -18.35 -7.20
C ARG A 369 -20.48 -18.67 -7.23
N PRO A 370 -21.02 -19.26 -8.31
CA PRO A 370 -22.45 -19.49 -8.49
C PRO A 370 -23.12 -20.31 -7.36
N ASN A 371 -22.44 -21.32 -6.83
CA ASN A 371 -22.98 -22.21 -5.81
C ASN A 371 -22.54 -21.84 -4.37
N SER A 372 -22.12 -20.62 -4.17
CA SER A 372 -21.64 -20.11 -2.88
C SER A 372 -22.77 -19.63 -1.97
N LEU A 373 -22.46 -19.48 -0.68
CA LEU A 373 -23.41 -18.97 0.32
C LEU A 373 -23.95 -17.59 -0.06
N TYR A 374 -23.10 -16.71 -0.57
CA TYR A 374 -23.47 -15.34 -0.96
C TYR A 374 -24.52 -15.32 -2.09
N MET A 375 -24.46 -16.27 -3.02
CA MET A 375 -25.41 -16.36 -4.14
C MET A 375 -26.73 -17.00 -3.76
N HIS A 376 -26.78 -17.80 -2.69
CA HIS A 376 -27.98 -18.55 -2.27
C HIS A 376 -28.63 -17.99 -1.01
N PHE A 377 -27.98 -17.06 -0.32
CA PHE A 377 -28.55 -16.42 0.86
C PHE A 377 -28.68 -14.91 0.61
N PRO A 378 -29.71 -14.26 1.14
CA PRO A 378 -29.92 -12.83 1.01
C PRO A 378 -28.93 -12.08 1.92
N LEU A 379 -27.66 -12.14 1.55
CA LEU A 379 -26.54 -11.56 2.28
C LEU A 379 -26.04 -10.31 1.59
N ASN A 380 -25.79 -9.26 2.37
CA ASN A 380 -25.03 -8.11 1.94
C ASN A 380 -23.73 -8.07 2.72
N LEU A 381 -22.59 -8.09 2.03
CA LEU A 381 -21.29 -7.89 2.66
C LEU A 381 -21.17 -6.43 3.09
N VAL A 382 -21.11 -6.18 4.41
CA VAL A 382 -21.18 -4.84 4.98
C VAL A 382 -19.90 -4.40 5.68
N GLY A 383 -18.94 -5.29 5.82
CA GLY A 383 -17.67 -4.93 6.46
C GLY A 383 -16.66 -6.05 6.56
N PHE A 384 -15.51 -5.64 7.03
CA PHE A 384 -14.38 -6.48 7.36
C PHE A 384 -14.02 -6.27 8.82
N GLN A 385 -13.65 -7.31 9.53
CA GLN A 385 -13.29 -7.25 10.92
C GLN A 385 -11.95 -7.94 11.15
N VAL A 386 -11.13 -7.31 11.98
CA VAL A 386 -9.86 -7.86 12.46
C VAL A 386 -9.98 -8.11 13.95
N GLY A 387 -9.47 -9.25 14.39
CA GLY A 387 -9.33 -9.60 15.80
C GLY A 387 -7.89 -9.96 16.11
N THR A 388 -7.52 -9.80 17.37
CA THR A 388 -6.23 -10.23 17.89
C THR A 388 -6.37 -11.60 18.58
N LYS A 389 -5.27 -12.26 18.88
CA LYS A 389 -5.25 -13.52 19.64
C LYS A 389 -5.94 -13.45 21.01
N ASP A 390 -6.08 -12.24 21.55
CA ASP A 390 -6.73 -11.99 22.85
C ASP A 390 -8.23 -11.66 22.72
N THR A 391 -8.75 -11.60 21.47
CA THR A 391 -10.15 -11.27 21.20
C THR A 391 -10.81 -12.33 20.36
N ASN A 392 -11.66 -13.13 20.99
CA ASN A 392 -12.47 -14.12 20.28
C ASN A 392 -13.68 -13.45 19.58
N PRO A 393 -14.17 -13.93 18.43
CA PRO A 393 -15.42 -13.46 17.83
C PRO A 393 -16.61 -13.43 18.81
N GLY A 394 -16.65 -14.35 19.74
CA GLY A 394 -17.64 -14.38 20.81
C GLY A 394 -17.62 -13.12 21.67
N ASP A 395 -16.45 -12.56 21.97
CA ASP A 395 -16.32 -11.32 22.76
C ASP A 395 -16.89 -10.11 22.01
N LYS A 396 -16.98 -10.21 20.68
CA LYS A 396 -17.64 -9.23 19.81
C LYS A 396 -19.16 -9.44 19.70
N GLY A 397 -19.70 -10.44 20.42
CA GLY A 397 -21.12 -10.75 20.49
C GLY A 397 -21.60 -11.71 19.40
N TYR A 398 -20.71 -12.39 18.68
CA TYR A 398 -21.09 -13.43 17.73
C TYR A 398 -21.29 -14.75 18.45
N MET A 399 -22.48 -15.35 18.31
CA MET A 399 -22.78 -16.71 18.76
C MET A 399 -22.28 -17.68 17.69
N SER A 400 -21.53 -18.69 18.10
CA SER A 400 -21.05 -19.73 17.19
C SER A 400 -22.20 -20.46 16.50
N LEU A 401 -22.12 -20.58 15.17
CA LEU A 401 -23.01 -21.41 14.39
C LEU A 401 -22.51 -22.85 14.38
N THR A 402 -23.40 -23.79 14.46
CA THR A 402 -23.08 -25.20 14.19
C THR A 402 -23.04 -25.40 12.67
N THR A 403 -21.85 -25.52 12.12
CA THR A 403 -21.59 -25.75 10.69
C THR A 403 -20.58 -26.90 10.52
N PRO A 404 -20.49 -27.53 9.36
CA PRO A 404 -19.42 -28.51 9.09
C PRO A 404 -18.00 -27.96 9.24
N LEU A 405 -17.84 -26.65 9.05
CA LEU A 405 -16.54 -25.97 9.03
C LEU A 405 -16.11 -25.36 10.37
N ASN A 406 -17.05 -25.16 11.29
CA ASN A 406 -16.73 -24.44 12.53
C ASN A 406 -15.90 -25.31 13.46
N GLN A 407 -14.63 -24.97 13.60
CA GLN A 407 -13.65 -25.74 14.37
C GLN A 407 -13.42 -25.21 15.78
N GLY A 408 -14.21 -24.25 16.23
CA GLY A 408 -14.10 -23.71 17.59
C GLY A 408 -13.73 -22.24 17.64
N ASN A 409 -12.89 -21.87 18.62
CA ASN A 409 -12.48 -20.48 18.83
C ASN A 409 -11.25 -20.15 17.99
N LEU A 410 -11.22 -18.95 17.43
CA LEU A 410 -10.02 -18.42 16.81
C LEU A 410 -9.08 -17.94 17.92
N ASN A 411 -7.97 -18.65 18.14
CA ASN A 411 -7.02 -18.39 19.23
C ASN A 411 -5.84 -17.51 18.79
N GLU A 412 -5.74 -17.21 17.51
CA GLU A 412 -4.72 -16.35 16.91
C GLU A 412 -5.33 -15.03 16.42
N SER A 413 -4.52 -14.15 15.86
CA SER A 413 -5.03 -13.00 15.11
C SER A 413 -5.90 -13.49 13.98
N TRP A 414 -7.08 -12.93 13.82
CA TRP A 414 -8.07 -13.40 12.86
C TRP A 414 -8.67 -12.28 12.03
N TYR A 415 -9.18 -12.67 10.88
CA TYR A 415 -9.82 -11.80 9.90
C TYR A 415 -11.21 -12.33 9.61
N GLY A 416 -12.16 -11.48 9.21
CA GLY A 416 -13.49 -11.96 8.90
C GLY A 416 -14.36 -10.99 8.13
N PHE A 417 -15.23 -11.54 7.31
CA PHE A 417 -16.29 -10.83 6.61
C PHE A 417 -17.54 -10.73 7.47
N ILE A 418 -18.13 -9.55 7.49
CA ILE A 418 -19.42 -9.30 8.15
C ILE A 418 -20.48 -9.20 7.06
N PHE A 419 -21.36 -10.17 7.02
CA PHE A 419 -22.54 -10.18 6.16
C PHE A 419 -23.75 -9.73 6.97
N LYS A 420 -24.53 -8.80 6.44
CA LYS A 420 -25.86 -8.49 6.94
C LYS A 420 -26.84 -9.44 6.28
N LEU A 421 -27.59 -10.17 7.07
CA LEU A 421 -28.68 -11.02 6.59
C LEU A 421 -29.90 -10.14 6.30
N ASP A 422 -30.39 -10.16 5.07
CA ASP A 422 -31.63 -9.48 4.69
C ASP A 422 -32.83 -10.43 4.94
N LEU A 423 -33.64 -10.08 5.91
CA LEU A 423 -34.82 -10.86 6.29
C LEU A 423 -36.06 -10.50 5.46
N GLY A 424 -35.94 -9.79 4.36
CA GLY A 424 -37.02 -9.40 3.47
C GLY A 424 -38.16 -8.65 4.19
N THR A 425 -39.41 -9.08 4.00
CA THR A 425 -40.58 -8.47 4.62
C THR A 425 -40.58 -8.51 6.14
N LEU A 426 -39.94 -9.50 6.75
CA LEU A 426 -39.72 -9.53 8.19
C LEU A 426 -38.75 -8.44 8.64
N GLY A 427 -37.71 -8.18 7.85
CA GLY A 427 -36.82 -7.02 8.05
C GLY A 427 -37.60 -5.71 8.03
N ALA A 428 -38.58 -5.56 7.16
CA ALA A 428 -39.44 -4.39 7.10
C ALA A 428 -40.37 -4.25 8.33
N LEU A 429 -40.89 -5.35 8.85
CA LEU A 429 -41.67 -5.34 10.10
C LEU A 429 -40.82 -5.04 11.34
N THR A 430 -39.55 -5.35 11.29
CA THR A 430 -38.57 -5.15 12.39
C THR A 430 -37.69 -3.92 12.19
N SER A 431 -37.77 -3.24 11.05
CA SER A 431 -36.94 -2.07 10.74
C SER A 431 -37.11 -0.94 11.76
N ASP A 432 -38.32 -0.74 12.25
CA ASP A 432 -38.61 0.24 13.29
C ASP A 432 -38.05 -0.15 14.67
N VAL A 433 -37.74 -1.44 14.88
CA VAL A 433 -37.16 -1.98 16.12
C VAL A 433 -35.62 -2.19 15.99
N GLY A 434 -35.04 -1.97 14.82
CA GLY A 434 -33.59 -2.08 14.61
C GLY A 434 -33.03 -3.51 14.70
N PHE A 435 -33.85 -4.53 14.35
CA PHE A 435 -33.43 -5.94 14.37
C PHE A 435 -32.46 -6.22 13.22
N LYS A 436 -31.16 -6.18 13.52
CA LYS A 436 -30.10 -6.44 12.57
C LYS A 436 -29.46 -7.78 12.89
N VAL A 437 -29.39 -8.65 11.89
CA VAL A 437 -28.70 -9.94 11.98
C VAL A 437 -27.45 -9.90 11.13
N ASN A 438 -26.31 -10.12 11.75
CA ASN A 438 -25.05 -10.19 11.05
C ASN A 438 -24.46 -11.59 11.15
N ILE A 439 -23.91 -12.09 10.06
CA ILE A 439 -23.13 -13.32 10.00
C ILE A 439 -21.67 -12.95 9.86
N LEU A 440 -20.83 -13.50 10.71
CA LEU A 440 -19.38 -13.43 10.61
C LEU A 440 -18.87 -14.71 9.95
N ALA A 441 -18.11 -14.57 8.88
CA ALA A 441 -17.25 -15.61 8.33
C ALA A 441 -15.81 -15.22 8.63
N GLY A 442 -15.24 -15.79 9.67
CA GLY A 442 -13.88 -15.47 10.13
C GLY A 442 -12.90 -16.61 9.85
N TRP A 443 -11.64 -16.24 9.69
CA TRP A 443 -10.54 -17.19 9.60
C TRP A 443 -9.32 -16.67 10.36
N ALA A 444 -8.49 -17.58 10.85
CA ALA A 444 -7.17 -17.27 11.36
C ALA A 444 -6.12 -17.99 10.50
N PRO A 445 -4.92 -17.41 10.34
CA PRO A 445 -3.80 -18.10 9.72
C PRO A 445 -3.47 -19.36 10.52
N ASP A 446 -3.38 -20.49 9.84
CA ASP A 446 -2.90 -21.74 10.41
C ASP A 446 -2.41 -22.64 9.26
N ALA A 447 -1.16 -23.10 9.37
CA ALA A 447 -0.53 -23.91 8.35
C ALA A 447 -1.03 -25.38 8.30
N GLU A 448 -1.74 -25.84 9.33
CA GLU A 448 -2.06 -27.26 9.45
C GLU A 448 -3.57 -27.60 9.42
N LEU A 449 -4.46 -26.64 9.68
CA LEU A 449 -5.91 -26.88 9.76
C LEU A 449 -6.70 -25.62 9.38
N TYR A 450 -7.92 -25.82 8.81
CA TYR A 450 -8.88 -24.72 8.63
C TYR A 450 -9.25 -24.12 9.97
N ASN A 451 -8.76 -22.95 10.26
CA ASN A 451 -9.18 -22.23 11.43
C ASN A 451 -10.29 -21.25 11.04
N VAL A 452 -11.50 -21.78 10.83
CA VAL A 452 -12.67 -21.03 10.39
C VAL A 452 -13.69 -20.92 11.51
N TYR A 453 -14.24 -19.74 11.68
CA TYR A 453 -15.32 -19.45 12.60
C TYR A 453 -16.51 -18.85 11.86
N THR A 454 -17.68 -19.43 12.09
CA THR A 454 -18.94 -18.88 11.63
C THR A 454 -19.80 -18.48 12.81
N GLY A 455 -20.24 -17.24 12.86
CA GLY A 455 -21.01 -16.72 13.98
C GLY A 455 -22.16 -15.83 13.57
N LEU A 456 -23.22 -15.83 14.38
CA LEU A 456 -24.39 -14.97 14.21
C LEU A 456 -24.44 -13.92 15.32
N LYS A 457 -24.67 -12.68 14.96
CA LYS A 457 -24.86 -11.59 15.91
C LYS A 457 -26.23 -10.95 15.73
N MET A 458 -26.97 -10.90 16.83
CA MET A 458 -28.27 -10.27 16.94
C MET A 458 -28.28 -9.23 18.06
N PRO A 459 -29.23 -8.29 18.09
CA PRO A 459 -29.38 -7.36 19.20
C PRO A 459 -29.52 -8.12 20.54
N GLY A 460 -28.66 -7.78 21.50
CA GLY A 460 -28.66 -8.43 22.82
C GLY A 460 -27.99 -9.81 22.90
N SER A 461 -27.48 -10.36 21.77
CA SER A 461 -26.75 -11.63 21.78
C SER A 461 -25.40 -11.51 22.51
N LYS A 462 -25.05 -12.58 23.25
CA LYS A 462 -23.74 -12.77 23.89
C LYS A 462 -23.20 -14.13 23.46
N SER A 463 -21.88 -14.26 23.40
CA SER A 463 -21.19 -15.45 22.87
C SER A 463 -21.59 -16.79 23.50
N SER A 464 -21.89 -16.76 24.78
CA SER A 464 -22.25 -17.96 25.56
C SER A 464 -23.74 -18.10 25.86
N SER A 465 -24.57 -17.20 25.33
CA SER A 465 -26.00 -17.18 25.65
C SER A 465 -26.81 -17.87 24.59
N THR A 466 -27.56 -18.88 24.99
CA THR A 466 -28.64 -19.48 24.20
C THR A 466 -29.96 -18.74 24.40
N GLU A 467 -29.95 -17.57 25.01
CA GLU A 467 -31.09 -16.73 25.30
C GLU A 467 -30.90 -15.34 24.69
N ILE A 468 -31.91 -14.87 23.97
CA ILE A 468 -31.99 -13.51 23.45
C ILE A 468 -33.13 -12.78 24.13
N PRO A 469 -32.88 -11.73 24.89
CA PRO A 469 -33.91 -10.93 25.51
C PRO A 469 -34.74 -10.20 24.46
N ILE A 470 -36.05 -10.31 24.57
CA ILE A 470 -37.02 -9.55 23.77
C ILE A 470 -37.83 -8.73 24.79
N GLU A 471 -37.72 -7.43 24.77
CA GLU A 471 -38.48 -6.53 25.63
C GLU A 471 -38.59 -6.95 27.11
N GLY A 472 -37.44 -7.04 27.77
CA GLY A 472 -37.31 -7.10 29.24
C GLY A 472 -37.79 -8.37 29.96
N ILE A 473 -38.94 -8.88 29.66
CA ILE A 473 -39.54 -10.05 30.35
C ILE A 473 -39.67 -11.28 29.45
N LEU A 474 -39.58 -11.12 28.16
CA LEU A 474 -39.65 -12.18 27.16
C LEU A 474 -38.23 -12.52 26.68
N LYS A 475 -37.95 -13.82 26.61
CA LYS A 475 -36.67 -14.30 26.08
C LYS A 475 -36.93 -15.35 25.01
N LEU A 476 -36.19 -15.27 23.93
CA LEU A 476 -36.06 -16.35 22.97
C LEU A 476 -34.96 -17.28 23.46
N VAL A 477 -35.31 -18.54 23.71
CA VAL A 477 -34.38 -19.58 24.17
C VAL A 477 -34.24 -20.63 23.06
N PHE A 478 -33.01 -21.05 22.79
CA PHE A 478 -32.72 -22.08 21.78
C PHE A 478 -31.49 -22.89 22.19
N LYS A 479 -31.35 -24.10 21.65
CA LYS A 479 -30.21 -24.97 21.97
C LYS A 479 -28.98 -24.61 21.14
N SER A 480 -29.18 -24.42 19.84
CA SER A 480 -28.12 -24.07 18.88
C SER A 480 -28.73 -23.44 17.63
N ILE A 481 -27.88 -22.76 16.89
CA ILE A 481 -28.19 -22.28 15.54
C ILE A 481 -27.32 -23.08 14.58
N GLU A 482 -27.96 -23.76 13.63
CA GLU A 482 -27.27 -24.59 12.63
C GLU A 482 -27.36 -23.94 11.27
N MET A 483 -26.24 -23.98 10.56
CA MET A 483 -26.16 -23.65 9.13
C MET A 483 -25.58 -24.86 8.41
N THR A 484 -26.37 -25.45 7.49
CA THR A 484 -25.98 -26.62 6.71
C THR A 484 -26.08 -26.34 5.23
N ALA A 485 -25.31 -27.06 4.44
CA ALA A 485 -25.42 -27.08 3.00
C ALA A 485 -25.61 -28.51 2.50
N THR A 486 -26.40 -28.66 1.47
CA THR A 486 -26.64 -29.95 0.82
C THR A 486 -26.55 -29.78 -0.69
N GLU A 487 -25.67 -30.53 -1.32
CA GLU A 487 -25.54 -30.55 -2.77
C GLU A 487 -26.63 -31.41 -3.41
N THR A 488 -27.31 -30.85 -4.41
CA THR A 488 -28.09 -31.60 -5.37
C THR A 488 -27.25 -31.84 -6.60
N PRO A 489 -26.86 -33.08 -6.90
CA PRO A 489 -25.99 -33.38 -8.02
C PRO A 489 -26.60 -32.97 -9.36
N ALA A 490 -25.75 -32.60 -10.31
CA ALA A 490 -26.16 -32.36 -11.69
C ALA A 490 -26.90 -33.57 -12.28
N ASN A 491 -27.98 -33.33 -12.99
CA ASN A 491 -28.74 -34.36 -13.67
C ASN A 491 -28.49 -34.34 -15.18
N PRO A 492 -27.62 -35.21 -15.70
CA PRO A 492 -27.29 -35.23 -17.13
C PRO A 492 -28.51 -35.50 -18.04
N SER A 493 -29.55 -36.17 -17.54
CA SER A 493 -30.73 -36.48 -18.33
C SER A 493 -31.66 -35.29 -18.52
N THR A 494 -31.64 -34.32 -17.62
CA THR A 494 -32.46 -33.11 -17.71
C THR A 494 -31.64 -31.87 -18.07
N GLY A 495 -30.32 -32.00 -18.08
CA GLY A 495 -29.39 -30.85 -18.26
C GLY A 495 -29.30 -29.93 -17.06
N ALA A 496 -29.88 -30.31 -15.90
CA ALA A 496 -29.81 -29.51 -14.68
C ALA A 496 -28.38 -29.51 -14.12
N ALA A 497 -27.86 -28.34 -13.82
CA ALA A 497 -26.58 -28.19 -13.13
C ALA A 497 -26.64 -28.62 -11.68
N ALA A 498 -25.50 -28.91 -11.06
CA ALA A 498 -25.43 -29.11 -9.61
C ALA A 498 -25.80 -27.82 -8.89
N THR A 499 -26.60 -27.94 -7.85
CA THR A 499 -27.01 -26.79 -7.03
C THR A 499 -26.76 -27.06 -5.55
N MET A 500 -26.39 -26.01 -4.81
CA MET A 500 -26.23 -26.07 -3.36
C MET A 500 -27.48 -25.49 -2.68
N ASN A 501 -28.03 -26.22 -1.73
CA ASN A 501 -29.10 -25.74 -0.87
C ASN A 501 -28.57 -25.47 0.53
N TYR A 502 -28.60 -24.22 0.93
CA TYR A 502 -28.16 -23.77 2.26
C TYR A 502 -29.38 -23.61 3.17
N VAL A 503 -29.28 -24.09 4.40
CA VAL A 503 -30.34 -24.03 5.40
C VAL A 503 -29.83 -23.43 6.69
N LEU A 504 -30.52 -22.39 7.17
CA LEU A 504 -30.32 -21.80 8.50
C LEU A 504 -31.50 -22.16 9.39
N LYS A 505 -31.25 -22.86 10.50
CA LYS A 505 -32.28 -23.26 11.44
C LYS A 505 -31.86 -23.04 12.89
N TRP A 506 -32.83 -22.74 13.72
CA TRP A 506 -32.68 -22.69 15.16
C TRP A 506 -33.23 -23.98 15.77
N ARG A 507 -32.41 -24.60 16.59
CA ARG A 507 -32.75 -25.86 17.24
C ARG A 507 -33.40 -25.65 18.59
N SER A 508 -34.44 -26.41 18.86
CA SER A 508 -35.12 -26.47 20.16
C SER A 508 -35.49 -25.06 20.67
N ILE A 509 -36.15 -24.30 19.81
CA ILE A 509 -36.59 -22.95 20.13
C ILE A 509 -37.78 -22.93 21.07
N SER A 510 -37.80 -22.02 22.02
CA SER A 510 -38.93 -21.67 22.86
C SER A 510 -38.90 -20.18 23.23
N LEU A 511 -40.08 -19.64 23.51
CA LEU A 511 -40.23 -18.35 24.14
C LEU A 511 -40.30 -18.55 25.66
N SER A 512 -39.46 -17.90 26.43
CA SER A 512 -39.52 -17.88 27.88
C SER A 512 -40.16 -16.59 28.37
N LEU A 513 -41.25 -16.69 29.07
CA LEU A 513 -41.94 -15.61 29.74
C LEU A 513 -42.01 -15.92 31.25
N LEU A 514 -41.37 -15.11 32.07
CA LEU A 514 -41.31 -15.30 33.52
C LEU A 514 -40.88 -16.72 33.95
N GLY A 515 -40.03 -17.39 33.18
CA GLY A 515 -39.56 -18.74 33.44
C GLY A 515 -40.45 -19.87 32.88
N TYR A 516 -41.57 -19.53 32.26
CA TYR A 516 -42.39 -20.51 31.53
C TYR A 516 -41.96 -20.56 30.05
N HIS A 517 -41.78 -21.77 29.52
CA HIS A 517 -41.36 -22.00 28.14
C HIS A 517 -42.55 -22.36 27.24
N PHE A 518 -42.65 -21.66 26.09
CA PHE A 518 -43.68 -21.87 25.10
C PHE A 518 -43.07 -22.00 23.70
N PRO A 519 -43.41 -22.99 22.90
CA PRO A 519 -44.19 -24.19 23.28
C PRO A 519 -43.39 -25.12 24.21
N PRO A 520 -44.04 -25.94 25.00
CA PRO A 520 -43.38 -26.97 25.78
C PRO A 520 -42.88 -28.07 24.85
N GLY A 521 -41.62 -28.11 24.54
CA GLY A 521 -41.06 -29.14 23.68
C GLY A 521 -39.94 -28.61 22.78
N GLN A 522 -39.28 -29.54 22.10
CA GLN A 522 -38.18 -29.23 21.17
C GLN A 522 -38.74 -28.94 19.79
N ILE A 523 -38.84 -27.70 19.42
CA ILE A 523 -39.28 -27.25 18.09
C ILE A 523 -38.12 -26.62 17.38
N ASP A 524 -37.86 -27.03 16.14
CA ASP A 524 -36.90 -26.43 15.27
C ASP A 524 -37.56 -25.35 14.41
N MET A 525 -36.93 -24.18 14.26
CA MET A 525 -37.38 -23.12 13.38
C MET A 525 -36.44 -22.97 12.21
N TYR A 526 -36.96 -23.11 11.01
CA TYR A 526 -36.20 -22.82 9.79
C TYR A 526 -36.32 -21.33 9.45
N VAL A 527 -35.18 -20.67 9.35
CA VAL A 527 -35.13 -19.23 9.05
C VAL A 527 -34.97 -19.03 7.55
N PHE A 528 -34.12 -19.79 6.92
CA PHE A 528 -33.85 -19.79 5.48
C PHE A 528 -33.60 -21.18 4.95
N GLY A 529 -33.82 -21.34 3.65
CA GLY A 529 -33.61 -22.58 2.91
C GLY A 529 -34.76 -23.55 2.96
N ASN A 530 -34.72 -24.55 2.08
CA ASN A 530 -35.75 -25.57 2.02
C ASN A 530 -35.41 -26.72 2.99
N PRO A 531 -36.24 -27.02 3.98
CA PRO A 531 -35.99 -28.10 4.95
C PRO A 531 -36.03 -29.51 4.35
N GLY A 532 -36.42 -29.69 3.09
CA GLY A 532 -36.60 -31.01 2.49
C GLY A 532 -37.72 -31.82 3.16
N ASN A 533 -37.59 -33.17 3.18
CA ASN A 533 -38.57 -34.06 3.74
C ASN A 533 -38.59 -34.17 5.28
N ASP A 534 -37.70 -33.46 5.98
CA ASP A 534 -37.55 -33.49 7.44
C ASP A 534 -38.61 -32.65 8.20
N SER A 535 -39.57 -32.07 7.51
CA SER A 535 -40.47 -31.03 8.01
C SER A 535 -41.59 -31.50 8.93
N ARG A 536 -41.68 -32.77 9.31
CA ARG A 536 -42.84 -33.30 10.04
C ARG A 536 -43.02 -32.81 11.48
N THR A 537 -42.02 -32.10 12.05
CA THR A 537 -42.06 -31.64 13.44
C THR A 537 -41.57 -30.18 13.61
N ALA A 538 -41.48 -29.40 12.55
CA ALA A 538 -40.98 -28.02 12.59
C ALA A 538 -42.12 -27.01 12.51
N LEU A 539 -42.15 -26.04 13.41
CA LEU A 539 -42.83 -24.76 13.17
C LEU A 539 -42.02 -24.00 12.16
N GLY A 540 -42.52 -23.86 10.94
CA GLY A 540 -41.79 -23.26 9.85
C GLY A 540 -42.21 -21.82 9.58
N TRP A 541 -41.30 -20.92 9.72
CA TRP A 541 -41.25 -19.74 8.90
C TRP A 541 -39.96 -19.86 8.07
N TYR A 542 -40.05 -19.82 6.76
CA TYR A 542 -38.88 -19.80 5.92
C TYR A 542 -39.08 -18.82 4.77
N ALA A 543 -38.00 -18.17 4.39
CA ALA A 543 -37.92 -17.45 3.15
C ALA A 543 -37.04 -18.26 2.18
N ALA A 544 -37.56 -18.52 0.99
CA ALA A 544 -36.74 -19.01 -0.09
C ALA A 544 -36.14 -17.79 -0.80
N TYR A 545 -34.85 -17.82 -1.05
CA TYR A 545 -34.17 -16.85 -1.89
C TYR A 545 -33.89 -17.51 -3.24
N ALA A 546 -34.44 -16.94 -4.31
CA ALA A 546 -34.11 -17.29 -5.68
C ALA A 546 -33.08 -16.29 -6.19
N GLY A 547 -32.02 -16.76 -6.83
CA GLY A 547 -31.06 -15.87 -7.52
C GLY A 547 -31.71 -15.19 -8.73
N GLU A 548 -31.05 -14.17 -9.29
CA GLU A 548 -31.57 -13.38 -10.43
C GLU A 548 -31.99 -14.24 -11.65
N GLU A 549 -31.39 -15.43 -11.85
CA GLU A 549 -31.76 -16.34 -12.95
C GLU A 549 -33.10 -17.08 -12.73
N ASP A 550 -33.59 -17.15 -11.50
CA ASP A 550 -34.83 -17.84 -11.16
C ASP A 550 -36.06 -16.90 -11.11
N GLU A 551 -35.85 -15.56 -11.07
CA GLU A 551 -36.95 -14.59 -11.07
C GLU A 551 -37.80 -14.63 -12.36
N GLU A 552 -37.22 -15.03 -13.50
CA GLU A 552 -37.95 -15.18 -14.77
C GLU A 552 -38.85 -16.45 -14.83
N LYS A 553 -38.75 -17.39 -13.85
CA LYS A 553 -39.53 -18.65 -13.83
C LYS A 553 -40.63 -18.68 -12.81
N GLU A 554 -40.72 -17.72 -11.90
CA GLU A 554 -41.65 -17.75 -10.75
C GLU A 554 -42.99 -17.02 -10.97
N GLU A 555 -43.33 -16.58 -12.19
CA GLU A 555 -44.70 -16.01 -12.39
C GLU A 555 -45.84 -17.00 -12.14
N ASP A 556 -45.60 -18.32 -11.92
CA ASP A 556 -46.64 -19.33 -11.77
C ASP A 556 -46.59 -20.18 -10.48
N GLU A 557 -45.57 -20.06 -9.59
CA GLU A 557 -45.60 -20.78 -8.31
C GLU A 557 -45.85 -19.82 -7.12
N GLN A 558 -47.11 -19.71 -6.74
CA GLN A 558 -47.52 -19.12 -5.47
C GLN A 558 -46.95 -19.95 -4.32
N VAL A 559 -45.90 -19.45 -3.66
CA VAL A 559 -45.42 -20.00 -2.39
C VAL A 559 -46.54 -19.86 -1.35
N PRO A 560 -47.06 -20.95 -0.75
CA PRO A 560 -48.11 -20.83 0.25
C PRO A 560 -47.55 -20.19 1.51
N ILE A 561 -48.03 -19.00 1.84
CA ILE A 561 -47.85 -18.42 3.17
C ILE A 561 -48.70 -19.27 4.12
N LEU A 562 -48.06 -20.18 4.85
CA LEU A 562 -48.73 -20.88 5.95
C LEU A 562 -48.93 -19.88 7.09
N SER A 563 -50.12 -19.26 7.11
CA SER A 563 -50.62 -18.60 8.31
C SER A 563 -50.80 -19.66 9.40
N GLY A 564 -50.11 -19.49 10.54
CA GLY A 564 -50.25 -20.39 11.67
C GLY A 564 -51.70 -20.54 12.15
N GLN A 565 -52.04 -21.73 12.48
CA GLN A 565 -53.07 -22.06 13.48
C GLN A 565 -52.38 -22.54 14.76
#